data_dcbd0e1436e77e5207d69a1c598a798c
#
_entry.id   dcbd0e1436e77e5207d69a1c598a798c
#
_cell.length_a   1.000
_cell.length_b   1.000
_cell.length_c   1.000
_cell.angle_alpha   90.00
_cell.angle_beta   90.00
_cell.angle_gamma   90.00
#
_symmetry.space_group_name_H-M   'P 1'
#
loop_
_entity.id
_entity.type
_entity.pdbx_description
1 polymer ?
#
loop_
_entity_poly.entity_id
_entity_poly.type
_entity_poly.pdbx_seq_one_letter_code
_entity_poly.pdbx_strand_id
1 'polypeptide(L)'
;MQRSQIVTVAPQGEFKYDGVTFDGKINPKDGQYAVFDGKTLVVYDAGEKVAEFAGVSGKPGYQSPQYQNKKDTGPIPAGTYVARKKDFQNRDDYGPIKKYTSWPGGERGWGKHRVWLEPSKETDTYGRGGFSIHGGEEPGSAGCIDLTSEMPAFVDWFKKNGKDLIIKVKY
;
A
#
# COMPACT_ATOMS: atom_id res chain seq x y z
N MET A 1 -25.99 -7.67 6.70
CA MET A 1 -24.63 -7.18 6.45
C MET A 1 -24.66 -5.70 6.16
N GLN A 2 -23.81 -4.98 6.73
CA GLN A 2 -23.78 -3.55 6.58
C GLN A 2 -22.67 -3.11 5.65
N ARG A 3 -23.00 -2.26 4.70
CA ARG A 3 -22.01 -1.52 3.97
C ARG A 3 -21.57 -0.37 4.86
N SER A 4 -20.39 -0.48 5.43
CA SER A 4 -19.94 0.45 6.47
C SER A 4 -19.56 1.82 5.93
N GLN A 5 -19.17 1.91 4.67
CA GLN A 5 -18.68 3.16 4.13
C GLN A 5 -19.24 3.44 2.76
N ILE A 6 -19.62 4.68 2.57
CA ILE A 6 -19.92 5.23 1.26
C ILE A 6 -18.79 6.18 0.92
N VAL A 7 -18.16 5.92 -0.22
CA VAL A 7 -17.08 6.76 -0.69
C VAL A 7 -17.66 8.03 -1.31
N THR A 8 -17.23 9.18 -0.79
CA THR A 8 -17.72 10.46 -1.26
C THR A 8 -16.57 11.31 -1.78
N VAL A 9 -16.69 11.83 -3.00
CA VAL A 9 -15.69 12.73 -3.56
C VAL A 9 -16.05 14.16 -3.16
N ALA A 10 -15.11 14.83 -2.49
CA ALA A 10 -15.30 16.21 -2.09
C ALA A 10 -15.19 17.16 -3.29
N PRO A 11 -15.84 18.34 -3.27
CA PRO A 11 -15.94 19.23 -4.43
C PRO A 11 -14.61 19.71 -4.99
N GLN A 12 -13.55 19.79 -4.20
CA GLN A 12 -12.26 20.36 -4.62
C GLN A 12 -11.16 19.30 -4.74
N GLY A 13 -11.52 18.07 -5.06
CA GLY A 13 -10.54 17.01 -5.22
C GLY A 13 -10.08 16.39 -3.91
N GLU A 14 -10.57 16.84 -2.78
CA GLU A 14 -10.44 16.11 -1.54
C GLU A 14 -11.41 14.95 -1.53
N PHE A 15 -10.98 13.86 -0.90
CA PHE A 15 -11.79 12.66 -0.81
C PHE A 15 -11.87 12.21 0.64
N LYS A 16 -13.08 11.85 1.07
CA LYS A 16 -13.33 11.33 2.41
C LYS A 16 -13.83 9.90 2.35
N TYR A 17 -13.22 9.05 3.15
CA TYR A 17 -13.63 7.66 3.29
C TYR A 17 -13.55 7.29 4.78
N ASP A 18 -14.70 6.95 5.37
CA ASP A 18 -14.77 6.55 6.79
C ASP A 18 -14.06 7.56 7.72
N GLY A 19 -14.29 8.85 7.47
CA GLY A 19 -13.71 9.92 8.29
C GLY A 19 -12.28 10.29 7.95
N VAL A 20 -11.65 9.63 6.98
CA VAL A 20 -10.29 9.96 6.54
C VAL A 20 -10.31 10.80 5.28
N THR A 21 -9.27 11.59 5.07
CA THR A 21 -9.16 12.56 3.99
C THR A 21 -7.86 12.36 3.23
N PHE A 22 -7.93 12.39 1.90
CA PHE A 22 -6.78 12.34 1.01
C PHE A 22 -6.69 13.60 0.16
N ASP A 23 -5.49 13.93 -0.28
CA ASP A 23 -5.30 14.99 -1.25
C ASP A 23 -5.67 14.50 -2.65
N GLY A 24 -6.36 15.37 -3.40
CA GLY A 24 -6.75 15.06 -4.76
C GLY A 24 -7.88 14.04 -4.84
N LYS A 25 -8.14 13.63 -6.08
CA LYS A 25 -9.21 12.67 -6.35
C LYS A 25 -8.72 11.25 -6.16
N ILE A 26 -9.58 10.41 -5.61
CA ILE A 26 -9.42 8.96 -5.65
C ILE A 26 -10.70 8.35 -6.21
N ASN A 27 -10.57 7.18 -6.81
CA ASN A 27 -11.69 6.49 -7.44
C ASN A 27 -11.70 5.01 -7.00
N PRO A 28 -12.01 4.75 -5.71
CA PRO A 28 -12.09 3.39 -5.22
C PRO A 28 -13.39 2.74 -5.63
N LYS A 29 -13.42 1.42 -5.54
CA LYS A 29 -14.64 0.65 -5.70
C LYS A 29 -15.47 0.80 -4.43
N ASP A 30 -16.76 1.11 -4.59
CA ASP A 30 -17.66 1.29 -3.46
C ASP A 30 -17.70 0.04 -2.56
N GLY A 31 -17.52 0.25 -1.25
CA GLY A 31 -17.53 -0.84 -0.27
C GLY A 31 -16.28 -1.70 -0.26
N GLN A 32 -15.25 -1.35 -1.02
CA GLN A 32 -14.00 -2.11 -1.09
C GLN A 32 -12.91 -1.45 -0.27
N TYR A 33 -12.17 -2.24 0.48
CA TYR A 33 -10.96 -1.82 1.17
C TYR A 33 -10.09 -3.03 1.46
N ALA A 34 -8.82 -2.79 1.73
CA ALA A 34 -7.90 -3.83 2.16
C ALA A 34 -7.44 -3.56 3.60
N VAL A 35 -7.03 -4.61 4.28
CA VAL A 35 -6.45 -4.53 5.62
C VAL A 35 -5.10 -5.23 5.61
N PHE A 36 -4.08 -4.53 6.10
CA PHE A 36 -2.77 -5.11 6.33
C PHE A 36 -2.52 -5.18 7.83
N ASP A 37 -2.22 -6.38 8.32
CA ASP A 37 -2.02 -6.64 9.75
C ASP A 37 -0.56 -6.93 10.12
N GLY A 38 0.35 -6.74 9.17
CA GLY A 38 1.77 -7.06 9.35
C GLY A 38 2.17 -8.43 8.81
N LYS A 39 1.21 -9.24 8.42
CA LYS A 39 1.43 -10.61 7.90
C LYS A 39 0.69 -10.88 6.61
N THR A 40 -0.47 -10.28 6.43
CA THR A 40 -1.29 -10.47 5.24
C THR A 40 -1.95 -9.15 4.84
N LEU A 41 -2.11 -8.98 3.54
CA LEU A 41 -2.93 -7.94 2.94
C LEU A 41 -4.20 -8.62 2.44
N VAL A 42 -5.32 -8.33 3.08
CA VAL A 42 -6.61 -8.96 2.75
C VAL A 42 -7.52 -7.90 2.16
N VAL A 43 -8.10 -8.20 0.99
CA VAL A 43 -9.07 -7.31 0.36
C VAL A 43 -10.48 -7.77 0.66
N TYR A 44 -11.30 -6.83 1.09
CA TYR A 44 -12.73 -7.04 1.36
C TYR A 44 -13.57 -6.24 0.38
N ASP A 45 -14.66 -6.83 -0.06
CA ASP A 45 -15.63 -6.20 -0.93
C ASP A 45 -17.01 -6.46 -0.34
N ALA A 46 -17.71 -5.40 0.06
CA ALA A 46 -18.99 -5.48 0.75
C ALA A 46 -18.95 -6.43 1.97
N GLY A 47 -17.85 -6.41 2.70
CA GLY A 47 -17.65 -7.22 3.90
C GLY A 47 -17.15 -8.63 3.67
N GLU A 48 -16.99 -9.06 2.43
CA GLU A 48 -16.49 -10.39 2.10
C GLU A 48 -15.04 -10.36 1.63
N LYS A 49 -14.25 -11.32 2.07
CA LYS A 49 -12.88 -11.46 1.62
C LYS A 49 -12.85 -11.92 0.17
N VAL A 50 -12.22 -11.13 -0.71
CA VAL A 50 -12.13 -11.43 -2.14
C VAL A 50 -10.70 -11.71 -2.61
N ALA A 51 -9.70 -11.34 -1.83
CA ALA A 51 -8.29 -11.61 -2.15
C ALA A 51 -7.45 -11.55 -0.88
N GLU A 52 -6.34 -12.26 -0.89
CA GLU A 52 -5.41 -12.30 0.24
C GLU A 52 -4.00 -12.52 -0.26
N PHE A 53 -3.05 -11.76 0.29
CA PHE A 53 -1.64 -11.83 -0.11
C PHE A 53 -0.78 -11.81 1.15
N ALA A 54 0.12 -12.77 1.30
CA ALA A 54 1.09 -12.74 2.39
C ALA A 54 2.10 -11.61 2.17
N GLY A 55 2.52 -10.98 3.24
CA GLY A 55 3.49 -9.89 3.16
C GLY A 55 4.02 -9.49 4.52
N VAL A 56 5.09 -8.71 4.50
CA VAL A 56 5.73 -8.20 5.71
C VAL A 56 5.98 -6.70 5.56
N SER A 57 6.30 -6.04 6.66
CA SER A 57 6.72 -4.64 6.64
C SER A 57 7.75 -4.42 7.74
N GLY A 58 8.76 -3.61 7.45
CA GLY A 58 9.88 -3.40 8.34
C GLY A 58 11.04 -4.35 8.05
N LYS A 59 12.22 -3.97 8.53
CA LYS A 59 13.42 -4.82 8.41
C LYS A 59 13.30 -6.03 9.33
N PRO A 60 13.95 -7.15 8.98
CA PRO A 60 13.99 -8.31 9.89
C PRO A 60 14.44 -7.91 11.29
N GLY A 61 13.69 -8.35 12.30
CA GLY A 61 13.91 -7.99 13.69
C GLY A 61 13.23 -6.69 14.13
N TYR A 62 12.64 -5.92 13.19
CA TYR A 62 11.99 -4.65 13.48
C TYR A 62 10.59 -4.59 12.87
N GLN A 63 9.96 -5.73 12.68
CA GLN A 63 8.64 -5.82 12.04
C GLN A 63 7.48 -5.73 13.04
N SER A 64 7.80 -5.67 14.33
CA SER A 64 6.78 -5.53 15.36
C SER A 64 6.21 -4.10 15.39
N PRO A 65 4.91 -3.94 15.69
CA PRO A 65 4.26 -2.62 15.72
C PRO A 65 4.92 -1.59 16.62
N GLN A 66 5.63 -2.03 17.67
CA GLN A 66 6.34 -1.12 18.55
C GLN A 66 7.42 -0.29 17.85
N TYR A 67 7.83 -0.71 16.65
CA TYR A 67 8.87 -0.03 15.88
C TYR A 67 8.31 0.91 14.81
N GLN A 68 7.01 1.19 14.80
CA GLN A 68 6.36 2.03 13.79
C GLN A 68 7.00 3.42 13.63
N ASN A 69 7.60 3.94 14.70
CA ASN A 69 8.24 5.25 14.68
C ASN A 69 9.72 5.21 14.23
N LYS A 70 10.26 4.04 13.95
CA LYS A 70 11.66 3.91 13.54
C LYS A 70 11.80 4.15 12.05
N LYS A 71 12.34 5.31 11.69
CA LYS A 71 12.59 5.67 10.29
C LYS A 71 13.53 4.65 9.64
N ASP A 72 13.23 4.30 8.39
CA ASP A 72 14.03 3.41 7.54
C ASP A 72 14.25 2.00 8.11
N THR A 73 13.50 1.63 9.14
CA THR A 73 13.70 0.37 9.86
C THR A 73 12.39 -0.31 10.20
N GLY A 74 11.45 0.41 10.81
CA GLY A 74 10.21 -0.14 11.33
C GLY A 74 9.16 -0.42 10.25
N PRO A 75 8.06 -1.07 10.63
CA PRO A 75 6.97 -1.35 9.70
C PRO A 75 6.21 -0.09 9.33
N ILE A 76 5.37 -0.19 8.30
CA ILE A 76 4.48 0.92 7.90
C ILE A 76 3.60 1.31 9.10
N PRO A 77 3.49 2.61 9.41
CA PRO A 77 2.65 3.05 10.54
C PRO A 77 1.19 2.68 10.34
N ALA A 78 0.52 2.34 11.43
CA ALA A 78 -0.92 2.11 11.42
C ALA A 78 -1.66 3.36 10.95
N GLY A 79 -2.73 3.18 10.19
CA GLY A 79 -3.52 4.26 9.63
C GLY A 79 -4.15 3.85 8.32
N THR A 80 -4.59 4.83 7.56
CA THR A 80 -5.27 4.60 6.29
C THR A 80 -4.46 5.21 5.14
N TYR A 81 -4.35 4.44 4.07
CA TYR A 81 -3.56 4.78 2.89
C TYR A 81 -4.39 4.55 1.63
N VAL A 82 -4.00 5.19 0.55
CA VAL A 82 -4.58 4.90 -0.77
C VAL A 82 -3.47 4.49 -1.74
N ALA A 83 -3.73 3.40 -2.46
CA ALA A 83 -2.93 2.98 -3.62
C ALA A 83 -3.68 3.42 -4.87
N ARG A 84 -3.19 4.46 -5.54
CA ARG A 84 -3.84 4.95 -6.76
C ARG A 84 -3.33 4.19 -7.97
N LYS A 85 -4.23 3.88 -8.89
CA LYS A 85 -3.85 3.26 -10.17
C LYS A 85 -2.75 4.05 -10.89
N LYS A 86 -2.84 5.36 -10.87
CA LYS A 86 -1.86 6.22 -11.55
C LYS A 86 -0.47 6.15 -10.93
N ASP A 87 -0.36 5.71 -9.70
CA ASP A 87 0.91 5.61 -8.97
C ASP A 87 1.51 4.21 -9.04
N PHE A 88 0.92 3.33 -9.84
CA PHE A 88 1.49 2.03 -10.13
C PHE A 88 2.67 2.18 -11.09
N GLN A 89 3.78 1.54 -10.76
CA GLN A 89 5.02 1.66 -11.54
C GLN A 89 5.55 0.28 -11.93
N ASN A 90 6.00 0.20 -13.18
CA ASN A 90 6.68 -0.96 -13.71
C ASN A 90 8.14 -0.57 -13.95
N ARG A 91 9.06 -1.34 -13.37
CA ARG A 91 10.50 -1.09 -13.49
C ARG A 91 10.97 -1.08 -14.94
N ASP A 92 10.37 -1.90 -15.78
CA ASP A 92 10.75 -2.01 -17.20
C ASP A 92 10.39 -0.77 -18.03
N ASP A 93 9.53 0.11 -17.51
CA ASP A 93 9.21 1.38 -18.16
C ASP A 93 10.32 2.43 -17.99
N TYR A 94 11.34 2.12 -17.21
CA TYR A 94 12.42 3.04 -16.89
C TYR A 94 13.69 2.70 -17.68
N GLY A 95 14.40 3.73 -18.15
CA GLY A 95 15.70 3.55 -18.76
C GLY A 95 16.76 3.11 -17.74
N PRO A 96 17.96 2.69 -18.22
CA PRO A 96 18.99 2.12 -17.34
C PRO A 96 19.38 3.01 -16.15
N ILE A 97 19.52 4.31 -16.39
CA ILE A 97 19.92 5.24 -15.33
C ILE A 97 18.80 5.39 -14.30
N LYS A 98 17.56 5.55 -14.74
CA LYS A 98 16.41 5.67 -13.84
C LYS A 98 16.12 4.37 -13.11
N LYS A 99 16.37 3.22 -13.72
CA LYS A 99 16.29 1.95 -13.01
C LYS A 99 17.23 1.93 -11.82
N TYR A 100 18.45 2.42 -12.01
CA TYR A 100 19.46 2.45 -10.96
C TYR A 100 19.10 3.43 -9.84
N THR A 101 18.68 4.65 -10.19
CA THR A 101 18.44 5.72 -9.20
C THR A 101 17.09 5.60 -8.51
N SER A 102 16.05 5.18 -9.24
CA SER A 102 14.67 5.11 -8.73
C SER A 102 14.29 3.74 -8.18
N TRP A 103 15.14 2.74 -8.41
CA TRP A 103 14.91 1.36 -7.96
C TRP A 103 16.15 0.83 -7.25
N PRO A 104 16.57 1.47 -6.14
CA PRO A 104 17.79 1.09 -5.44
C PRO A 104 17.68 -0.35 -4.91
N GLY A 105 18.72 -1.15 -5.16
CA GLY A 105 18.67 -2.59 -4.84
C GLY A 105 18.01 -3.45 -5.92
N GLY A 106 17.49 -2.84 -6.99
CA GLY A 106 16.96 -3.53 -8.15
C GLY A 106 15.76 -4.42 -7.87
N GLU A 107 15.57 -5.42 -8.72
CA GLU A 107 14.45 -6.36 -8.59
C GLU A 107 14.55 -7.21 -7.32
N ARG A 108 15.73 -7.45 -6.84
CA ARG A 108 15.94 -8.28 -5.65
C ARG A 108 15.31 -7.62 -4.41
N GLY A 109 15.43 -6.30 -4.27
CA GLY A 109 14.88 -5.57 -3.14
C GLY A 109 13.44 -5.10 -3.35
N TRP A 110 13.04 -4.83 -4.60
CA TRP A 110 11.76 -4.20 -4.90
C TRP A 110 10.83 -5.02 -5.78
N GLY A 111 11.37 -6.04 -6.48
CA GLY A 111 10.63 -6.71 -7.53
C GLY A 111 10.52 -5.84 -8.78
N LYS A 112 9.62 -6.23 -9.68
CA LYS A 112 9.41 -5.54 -10.97
C LYS A 112 8.37 -4.43 -10.91
N HIS A 113 7.54 -4.42 -9.88
CA HIS A 113 6.39 -3.53 -9.78
C HIS A 113 6.29 -2.95 -8.39
N ARG A 114 5.74 -1.75 -8.30
CA ARG A 114 5.37 -1.16 -7.03
C ARG A 114 4.21 -0.20 -7.25
N VAL A 115 3.46 0.05 -6.21
CA VAL A 115 2.46 1.12 -6.18
C VAL A 115 2.69 1.96 -4.93
N TRP A 116 2.77 3.27 -5.12
CA TRP A 116 2.95 4.18 -4.00
C TRP A 116 1.69 4.26 -3.16
N LEU A 117 1.89 4.44 -1.87
CA LEU A 117 0.83 4.58 -0.88
C LEU A 117 0.86 6.00 -0.33
N GLU A 118 -0.25 6.70 -0.45
CA GLU A 118 -0.39 8.01 0.19
C GLU A 118 -1.13 7.83 1.51
N PRO A 119 -0.58 8.29 2.65
CA PRO A 119 -1.30 8.26 3.91
C PRO A 119 -2.43 9.30 3.90
N SER A 120 -3.52 8.99 4.58
CA SER A 120 -4.57 9.98 4.84
C SER A 120 -4.01 11.09 5.73
N LYS A 121 -4.66 12.26 5.71
CA LYS A 121 -4.25 13.40 6.54
C LYS A 121 -4.32 13.08 8.02
N GLU A 122 -5.20 12.18 8.42
CA GLU A 122 -5.38 11.76 9.81
C GLU A 122 -4.38 10.69 10.28
N THR A 123 -3.64 10.09 9.35
CA THR A 123 -2.68 9.04 9.69
C THR A 123 -1.41 9.61 10.28
N ASP A 124 -1.03 9.12 11.46
CA ASP A 124 0.25 9.50 12.08
C ASP A 124 1.38 8.65 11.46
N THR A 125 2.19 9.28 10.65
CA THR A 125 3.34 8.62 10.00
C THR A 125 4.64 8.80 10.77
N TYR A 126 4.62 9.49 11.91
CA TYR A 126 5.83 9.76 12.71
C TYR A 126 6.91 10.50 11.89
N GLY A 127 6.49 11.36 10.98
CA GLY A 127 7.41 12.08 10.10
C GLY A 127 8.05 11.23 9.01
N ARG A 128 7.58 10.00 8.83
CA ARG A 128 8.07 9.06 7.81
C ARG A 128 7.28 9.19 6.53
N GLY A 129 7.84 8.75 5.41
CA GLY A 129 7.19 8.78 4.11
C GLY A 129 7.80 7.78 3.15
N GLY A 130 7.37 7.84 1.87
CA GLY A 130 7.88 6.94 0.85
C GLY A 130 7.37 5.52 1.00
N PHE A 131 6.11 5.35 1.38
CA PHE A 131 5.50 4.03 1.52
C PHE A 131 5.01 3.50 0.18
N SER A 132 5.16 2.21 -0.03
CA SER A 132 4.66 1.53 -1.22
C SER A 132 4.31 0.08 -0.92
N ILE A 133 3.59 -0.55 -1.85
CA ILE A 133 3.48 -2.00 -1.92
C ILE A 133 4.45 -2.44 -3.02
N HIS A 134 5.32 -3.39 -2.72
CA HIS A 134 6.28 -3.92 -3.68
C HIS A 134 6.55 -5.40 -3.43
N GLY A 135 7.34 -6.00 -4.29
CA GLY A 135 7.82 -7.36 -4.13
C GLY A 135 9.33 -7.38 -3.90
N GLY A 136 9.95 -8.46 -4.29
CA GLY A 136 11.38 -8.70 -4.16
C GLY A 136 11.64 -10.11 -3.67
N GLU A 137 12.91 -10.49 -3.61
CA GLU A 137 13.30 -11.83 -3.20
C GLU A 137 13.49 -11.93 -1.69
N GLU A 138 13.92 -10.85 -1.06
CA GLU A 138 14.21 -10.83 0.37
C GLU A 138 13.04 -10.23 1.14
N PRO A 139 12.49 -10.95 2.13
CA PRO A 139 11.40 -10.40 2.94
C PRO A 139 11.93 -9.29 3.85
N GLY A 140 11.22 -8.16 3.82
CA GLY A 140 11.56 -7.01 4.65
C GLY A 140 11.74 -5.74 3.83
N SER A 141 11.56 -4.62 4.50
CA SER A 141 11.59 -3.31 3.86
C SER A 141 11.92 -2.23 4.88
N ALA A 142 12.22 -1.03 4.37
CA ALA A 142 12.41 0.15 5.21
C ALA A 142 11.08 0.79 5.63
N GLY A 143 9.97 0.07 5.58
CA GLY A 143 8.65 0.55 5.97
C GLY A 143 7.56 0.40 4.91
N CYS A 144 7.87 -0.21 3.77
CA CYS A 144 6.87 -0.54 2.76
C CYS A 144 6.18 -1.86 3.10
N ILE A 145 5.08 -2.14 2.42
CA ILE A 145 4.45 -3.46 2.45
C ILE A 145 5.14 -4.31 1.37
N ASP A 146 5.87 -5.31 1.80
CA ASP A 146 6.63 -6.20 0.94
C ASP A 146 5.87 -7.52 0.78
N LEU A 147 5.27 -7.73 -0.38
CA LEU A 147 4.52 -8.96 -0.66
C LEU A 147 5.40 -10.09 -1.19
N THR A 148 6.71 -9.85 -1.33
CA THR A 148 7.68 -10.83 -1.78
C THR A 148 7.21 -11.58 -3.03
N SER A 149 7.13 -12.90 -2.99
CA SER A 149 6.73 -13.75 -4.11
C SER A 149 5.26 -13.64 -4.48
N GLU A 150 4.42 -13.03 -3.63
CA GLU A 150 3.00 -12.83 -3.95
C GLU A 150 2.71 -11.53 -4.69
N MET A 151 3.72 -10.68 -4.90
CA MET A 151 3.52 -9.43 -5.63
C MET A 151 2.96 -9.62 -7.04
N PRO A 152 3.40 -10.60 -7.85
CA PRO A 152 2.79 -10.82 -9.17
C PRO A 152 1.28 -11.09 -9.10
N ALA A 153 0.83 -11.87 -8.13
CA ALA A 153 -0.60 -12.13 -7.94
C ALA A 153 -1.35 -10.86 -7.56
N PHE A 154 -0.77 -10.04 -6.68
CA PHE A 154 -1.36 -8.75 -6.33
C PHE A 154 -1.45 -7.81 -7.54
N VAL A 155 -0.40 -7.75 -8.35
CA VAL A 155 -0.37 -6.91 -9.56
C VAL A 155 -1.49 -7.31 -10.51
N ASP A 156 -1.67 -8.61 -10.77
CA ASP A 156 -2.75 -9.09 -11.62
C ASP A 156 -4.11 -8.71 -11.05
N TRP A 157 -4.29 -8.91 -9.75
CA TRP A 157 -5.53 -8.55 -9.08
C TRP A 157 -5.79 -7.04 -9.16
N PHE A 158 -4.79 -6.22 -8.84
CA PHE A 158 -4.91 -4.76 -8.82
C PHE A 158 -5.26 -4.19 -10.19
N LYS A 159 -4.62 -4.70 -11.24
CA LYS A 159 -4.91 -4.31 -12.62
C LYS A 159 -6.34 -4.68 -13.03
N LYS A 160 -6.78 -5.88 -12.71
CA LYS A 160 -8.14 -6.34 -13.01
C LYS A 160 -9.19 -5.57 -12.22
N ASN A 161 -8.88 -5.22 -10.98
CA ASN A 161 -9.76 -4.41 -10.16
C ASN A 161 -10.05 -3.06 -10.79
N GLY A 162 -9.05 -2.44 -11.40
CA GLY A 162 -9.21 -1.24 -12.19
C GLY A 162 -9.58 0.02 -11.42
N LYS A 163 -9.46 0.00 -10.10
CA LYS A 163 -9.82 1.10 -9.20
C LYS A 163 -8.69 1.37 -8.22
N ASP A 164 -8.71 2.54 -7.60
CA ASP A 164 -7.84 2.85 -6.47
C ASP A 164 -8.22 1.97 -5.29
N LEU A 165 -7.23 1.61 -4.46
CA LEU A 165 -7.46 0.73 -3.32
C LEU A 165 -7.19 1.48 -2.02
N ILE A 166 -8.18 1.51 -1.15
CA ILE A 166 -8.02 2.01 0.22
C ILE A 166 -7.45 0.88 1.07
N ILE A 167 -6.40 1.18 1.82
CA ILE A 167 -5.72 0.20 2.66
C ILE A 167 -5.69 0.69 4.09
N LYS A 168 -6.20 -0.12 5.00
CA LYS A 168 -6.14 0.13 6.44
C LYS A 168 -5.01 -0.71 7.01
N VAL A 169 -4.02 -0.07 7.58
CA VAL A 169 -2.94 -0.75 8.32
C VAL A 169 -3.35 -0.81 9.77
N LYS A 170 -3.54 -2.01 10.26
CA LYS A 170 -4.06 -2.25 11.60
C LYS A 170 -3.40 -3.48 12.19
N TYR A 171 -2.57 -3.27 13.19
CA TYR A 171 -1.85 -4.33 13.91
C TYR A 171 -2.63 -4.90 15.09
#